data_d5e5c435e1c510a92352421fae21e95f
#
_entry.id   d5e5c435e1c510a92352421fae21e95f
#
_cell.length_a   1.000
_cell.length_b   1.000
_cell.length_c   1.000
_cell.angle_alpha   90.00
_cell.angle_beta   90.00
_cell.angle_gamma   90.00
#
_symmetry.space_group_name_H-M   'P 1'
#
loop_
_entity.id
_entity.type
_entity.pdbx_description
1 polymer ?
#
loop_
_entity_poly.entity_id
_entity_poly.type
_entity_poly.pdbx_seq_one_letter_code
_entity_poly.pdbx_strand_id
1 'polypeptide(L)'
;AERSLNLQTPRQLTCQRYCDFMGNLVNAPYAVQATALWAIEYAYNQGWQLPGPMPAPYDEFADRWGNAGFTDYVKLLANQADEALNIASTDIQTAAAAAFLHVARLEQDFWQMAYSAEPPT
;
A
#
# COMPACT_ATOMS: atom_id res chain seq x y z
N ALA A 1 -10.98 27.53 5.40
CA ALA A 1 -9.57 27.39 5.10
C ALA A 1 -8.77 26.87 6.29
N GLU A 2 -8.72 27.61 7.40
CA GLU A 2 -7.98 27.15 8.58
C GLU A 2 -8.55 25.87 9.16
N ARG A 3 -9.85 25.74 9.20
CA ARG A 3 -10.51 24.53 9.65
C ARG A 3 -10.13 23.33 8.83
N SER A 4 -10.14 23.50 7.52
CA SER A 4 -9.79 22.42 6.60
C SER A 4 -8.34 21.98 6.81
N LEU A 5 -7.43 22.95 7.02
CA LEU A 5 -6.02 22.65 7.27
C LEU A 5 -5.85 21.85 8.55
N ASN A 6 -6.52 22.24 9.62
CA ASN A 6 -6.40 21.54 10.90
C ASN A 6 -6.94 20.11 10.82
N LEU A 7 -8.07 19.92 10.14
CA LEU A 7 -8.67 18.60 10.01
C LEU A 7 -7.86 17.69 9.10
N GLN A 8 -7.15 18.26 8.14
CA GLN A 8 -6.41 17.48 7.15
C GLN A 8 -4.95 17.24 7.52
N THR A 9 -4.43 17.90 8.53
CA THR A 9 -3.02 17.76 8.90
C THR A 9 -2.60 16.30 9.12
N PRO A 10 -3.34 15.46 9.89
CA PRO A 10 -2.95 14.05 10.04
C PRO A 10 -2.97 13.30 8.72
N ARG A 11 -3.95 13.57 7.85
CA ARG A 11 -4.03 12.95 6.53
C ARG A 11 -2.86 13.37 5.66
N GLN A 12 -2.49 14.66 5.71
CA GLN A 12 -1.37 15.17 4.94
C GLN A 12 -0.06 14.53 5.39
N LEU A 13 0.14 14.36 6.69
CA LEU A 13 1.34 13.71 7.20
C LEU A 13 1.45 12.26 6.75
N THR A 14 0.36 11.51 6.81
CA THR A 14 0.35 10.11 6.37
C THR A 14 0.61 10.02 4.87
N CYS A 15 -0.05 10.84 4.07
CA CYS A 15 0.16 10.88 2.63
C CYS A 15 1.58 11.31 2.29
N GLN A 16 2.13 12.28 3.01
CA GLN A 16 3.49 12.76 2.78
C GLN A 16 4.51 11.66 3.07
N ARG A 17 4.34 10.92 4.15
CA ARG A 17 5.22 9.78 4.46
C ARG A 17 5.20 8.73 3.36
N TYR A 18 4.01 8.47 2.82
CA TYR A 18 3.87 7.52 1.73
C TYR A 18 4.57 8.02 0.47
N CYS A 19 4.37 9.29 0.13
CA CYS A 19 5.02 9.92 -1.02
C CYS A 19 6.55 9.94 -0.86
N ASP A 20 7.05 10.24 0.33
CA ASP A 20 8.48 10.23 0.61
C ASP A 20 9.07 8.84 0.44
N PHE A 21 8.37 7.83 0.94
CA PHE A 21 8.80 6.45 0.78
C PHE A 21 8.86 6.06 -0.71
N MET A 22 7.82 6.36 -1.47
CA MET A 22 7.78 6.05 -2.89
C MET A 22 8.85 6.82 -3.66
N GLY A 23 9.10 8.08 -3.30
CA GLY A 23 10.16 8.87 -3.91
C GLY A 23 11.54 8.27 -3.69
N ASN A 24 11.78 7.71 -2.51
CA ASN A 24 13.04 7.05 -2.20
C ASN A 24 13.24 5.75 -2.97
N LEU A 25 12.16 5.10 -3.38
CA LEU A 25 12.24 3.86 -4.15
C LEU A 25 12.79 4.06 -5.56
N VAL A 26 12.72 5.27 -6.09
CA VAL A 26 13.19 5.56 -7.46
C VAL A 26 14.65 5.14 -7.65
N ASN A 27 15.47 5.29 -6.62
CA ASN A 27 16.88 4.95 -6.67
C ASN A 27 17.23 3.62 -6.01
N ALA A 28 16.22 2.87 -5.58
CA ALA A 28 16.43 1.57 -4.93
C ALA A 28 16.72 0.48 -5.96
N PRO A 29 17.39 -0.61 -5.56
CA PRO A 29 17.56 -1.78 -6.43
C PRO A 29 16.22 -2.34 -6.90
N TYR A 30 16.20 -2.96 -8.07
CA TYR A 30 14.96 -3.47 -8.66
C TYR A 30 14.22 -4.43 -7.74
N ALA A 31 14.93 -5.33 -7.05
CA ALA A 31 14.27 -6.28 -6.14
C ALA A 31 13.56 -5.57 -5.00
N VAL A 32 14.09 -4.46 -4.51
CA VAL A 32 13.46 -3.64 -3.47
C VAL A 32 12.21 -2.96 -4.04
N GLN A 33 12.32 -2.37 -5.22
CA GLN A 33 11.20 -1.73 -5.89
C GLN A 33 10.07 -2.73 -6.17
N ALA A 34 10.40 -3.91 -6.68
CA ALA A 34 9.42 -4.94 -7.00
C ALA A 34 8.71 -5.44 -5.75
N THR A 35 9.43 -5.64 -4.67
CA THR A 35 8.87 -6.08 -3.39
C THR A 35 7.93 -5.01 -2.82
N ALA A 36 8.35 -3.76 -2.83
CA ALA A 36 7.53 -2.66 -2.32
C ALA A 36 6.25 -2.49 -3.15
N LEU A 37 6.36 -2.55 -4.47
CA LEU A 37 5.19 -2.42 -5.34
C LEU A 37 4.20 -3.56 -5.09
N TRP A 38 4.70 -4.79 -5.01
CA TRP A 38 3.86 -5.93 -4.69
C TRP A 38 3.16 -5.74 -3.34
N ALA A 39 3.90 -5.30 -2.31
CA ALA A 39 3.33 -5.11 -0.98
C ALA A 39 2.21 -4.08 -0.98
N ILE A 40 2.40 -2.97 -1.69
CA ILE A 40 1.39 -1.90 -1.80
C ILE A 40 0.14 -2.43 -2.49
N GLU A 41 0.30 -3.07 -3.64
CA GLU A 41 -0.84 -3.55 -4.42
C GLU A 41 -1.55 -4.71 -3.71
N TYR A 42 -0.80 -5.59 -3.05
CA TYR A 42 -1.34 -6.67 -2.24
C TYR A 42 -2.20 -6.11 -1.10
N ALA A 43 -1.69 -5.11 -0.37
CA ALA A 43 -2.42 -4.49 0.72
C ALA A 43 -3.73 -3.85 0.24
N TYR A 44 -3.69 -3.18 -0.90
CA TYR A 44 -4.88 -2.59 -1.51
C TYR A 44 -5.90 -3.66 -1.88
N ASN A 45 -5.45 -4.72 -2.54
CA ASN A 45 -6.32 -5.82 -2.97
C ASN A 45 -6.99 -6.48 -1.77
N GLN A 46 -6.23 -6.80 -0.72
CA GLN A 46 -6.76 -7.44 0.48
C GLN A 46 -7.65 -6.49 1.27
N GLY A 47 -7.25 -5.23 1.37
CA GLY A 47 -8.02 -4.22 2.10
C GLY A 47 -9.43 -4.04 1.55
N TRP A 48 -9.61 -4.15 0.24
CA TRP A 48 -10.93 -4.02 -0.38
C TRP A 48 -11.72 -5.33 -0.41
N GLN A 49 -11.10 -6.46 -0.13
CA GLN A 49 -11.79 -7.76 -0.07
C GLN A 49 -12.27 -8.12 1.33
N LEU A 50 -11.48 -7.78 2.36
CA LEU A 50 -11.73 -8.22 3.73
C LEU A 50 -13.09 -7.81 4.30
N PRO A 51 -13.58 -6.59 4.07
CA PRO A 51 -14.87 -6.18 4.63
C PRO A 51 -16.08 -6.90 4.00
N GLY A 52 -15.90 -7.59 2.88
CA GLY A 52 -17.02 -8.19 2.17
C GLY A 52 -17.89 -7.17 1.46
N PRO A 53 -19.18 -7.46 1.23
CA PRO A 53 -20.04 -6.52 0.52
C PRO A 53 -20.12 -5.18 1.19
N MET A 54 -20.08 -4.11 0.40
CA MET A 54 -20.09 -2.73 0.88
C MET A 54 -21.19 -1.93 0.21
N PRO A 55 -21.76 -0.93 0.93
CA PRO A 55 -22.72 -0.03 0.32
C PRO A 55 -22.05 0.92 -0.67
N ALA A 56 -22.84 1.49 -1.58
CA ALA A 56 -22.35 2.50 -2.50
C ALA A 56 -21.87 3.74 -1.73
N PRO A 57 -20.84 4.44 -2.20
CA PRO A 57 -20.05 4.20 -3.43
C PRO A 57 -18.88 3.23 -3.24
N TYR A 58 -18.72 2.67 -2.04
CA TYR A 58 -17.57 1.83 -1.70
C TYR A 58 -17.57 0.50 -2.46
N ASP A 59 -18.77 0.03 -2.86
CA ASP A 59 -18.90 -1.18 -3.66
C ASP A 59 -18.14 -1.08 -5.00
N GLU A 60 -18.14 0.10 -5.61
CA GLU A 60 -17.40 0.31 -6.85
C GLU A 60 -15.89 0.20 -6.64
N PHE A 61 -15.39 0.74 -5.53
CA PHE A 61 -13.98 0.63 -5.18
C PHE A 61 -13.60 -0.81 -4.89
N ALA A 62 -14.45 -1.54 -4.17
CA ALA A 62 -14.22 -2.95 -3.88
C ALA A 62 -14.19 -3.78 -5.17
N ASP A 63 -15.09 -3.51 -6.10
CA ASP A 63 -15.11 -4.19 -7.40
C ASP A 63 -13.84 -3.91 -8.20
N ARG A 64 -13.36 -2.68 -8.17
CA ARG A 64 -12.18 -2.28 -8.93
C ARG A 64 -10.89 -2.88 -8.37
N TRP A 65 -10.71 -2.83 -7.06
CA TRP A 65 -9.44 -3.17 -6.42
C TRP A 65 -9.45 -4.54 -5.75
N GLY A 66 -10.64 -5.09 -5.47
CA GLY A 66 -10.79 -6.40 -4.86
C GLY A 66 -11.22 -7.50 -5.81
N ASN A 67 -11.30 -7.23 -7.12
CA ASN A 67 -11.78 -8.23 -8.07
C ASN A 67 -10.71 -9.28 -8.41
N ALA A 68 -11.15 -10.38 -9.07
CA ALA A 68 -10.26 -11.48 -9.42
C ALA A 68 -9.16 -11.09 -10.39
N GLY A 69 -9.45 -10.20 -11.33
CA GLY A 69 -8.45 -9.71 -12.30
C GLY A 69 -7.34 -8.95 -11.61
N PHE A 70 -7.68 -8.11 -10.64
CA PHE A 70 -6.68 -7.39 -9.86
C PHE A 70 -5.89 -8.35 -8.97
N THR A 71 -6.54 -9.37 -8.41
CA THR A 71 -5.87 -10.40 -7.63
C THR A 71 -4.83 -11.14 -8.48
N ASP A 72 -5.16 -11.45 -9.73
CA ASP A 72 -4.21 -12.10 -10.65
C ASP A 72 -3.02 -11.18 -10.96
N TYR A 73 -3.26 -9.89 -11.11
CA TYR A 73 -2.19 -8.92 -11.28
C TYR A 73 -1.26 -8.89 -10.07
N VAL A 74 -1.81 -8.90 -8.87
CA VAL A 74 -1.01 -8.92 -7.64
C VAL A 74 -0.16 -10.20 -7.57
N LYS A 75 -0.69 -11.34 -7.99
CA LYS A 75 0.08 -12.59 -8.06
C LYS A 75 1.24 -12.49 -9.04
N LEU A 76 1.03 -11.83 -10.16
CA LEU A 76 2.08 -11.58 -11.14
C LEU A 76 3.21 -10.73 -10.52
N LEU A 77 2.84 -9.69 -9.78
CA LEU A 77 3.81 -8.85 -9.08
C LEU A 77 4.59 -9.65 -8.03
N ALA A 78 3.92 -10.55 -7.32
CA ALA A 78 4.58 -11.43 -6.35
C ALA A 78 5.63 -12.31 -7.03
N ASN A 79 5.30 -12.89 -8.18
CA ASN A 79 6.23 -13.71 -8.94
C ASN A 79 7.45 -12.92 -9.42
N GLN A 80 7.22 -11.70 -9.89
CA GLN A 80 8.31 -10.82 -10.32
C GLN A 80 9.23 -10.46 -9.15
N ALA A 81 8.67 -10.17 -7.98
CA ALA A 81 9.45 -9.90 -6.79
C ALA A 81 10.27 -11.12 -6.37
N ASP A 82 9.66 -12.30 -6.37
CA ASP A 82 10.34 -13.54 -6.02
C ASP A 82 11.53 -13.83 -6.95
N GLU A 83 11.33 -13.68 -8.24
CA GLU A 83 12.40 -13.88 -9.23
C GLU A 83 13.55 -12.91 -8.99
N ALA A 84 13.24 -11.64 -8.75
CA ALA A 84 14.25 -10.62 -8.49
C ALA A 84 15.02 -10.91 -7.20
N LEU A 85 14.32 -11.35 -6.15
CA LEU A 85 14.93 -11.67 -4.87
C LEU A 85 15.82 -12.90 -4.94
N ASN A 86 15.48 -13.88 -5.77
CA ASN A 86 16.26 -15.10 -5.91
C ASN A 86 17.66 -14.85 -6.46
N ILE A 87 17.80 -13.81 -7.26
CA ILE A 87 19.10 -13.46 -7.86
C ILE A 87 19.79 -12.29 -7.16
N ALA A 88 19.16 -11.75 -6.13
CA ALA A 88 19.68 -10.59 -5.41
C ALA A 88 20.67 -11.01 -4.33
N SER A 89 21.58 -10.08 -3.97
CA SER A 89 22.47 -10.27 -2.85
C SER A 89 21.72 -10.30 -1.53
N THR A 90 22.37 -10.81 -0.48
CA THR A 90 21.79 -10.83 0.86
C THR A 90 21.45 -9.43 1.35
N ASP A 91 22.29 -8.45 1.05
CA ASP A 91 22.04 -7.06 1.44
C ASP A 91 20.78 -6.51 0.77
N ILE A 92 20.60 -6.82 -0.51
CA ILE A 92 19.40 -6.40 -1.25
C ILE A 92 18.17 -7.12 -0.72
N GLN A 93 18.26 -8.41 -0.41
CA GLN A 93 17.17 -9.16 0.18
C GLN A 93 16.76 -8.57 1.54
N THR A 94 17.72 -8.19 2.36
CA THR A 94 17.46 -7.52 3.64
C THR A 94 16.78 -6.17 3.44
N ALA A 95 17.24 -5.39 2.47
CA ALA A 95 16.64 -4.12 2.13
C ALA A 95 15.20 -4.30 1.63
N ALA A 96 14.93 -5.34 0.84
CA ALA A 96 13.58 -5.64 0.37
C ALA A 96 12.65 -6.01 1.53
N ALA A 97 13.13 -6.81 2.48
CA ALA A 97 12.35 -7.14 3.67
C ALA A 97 12.03 -5.89 4.50
N ALA A 98 12.99 -4.99 4.65
CA ALA A 98 12.78 -3.71 5.34
C ALA A 98 11.73 -2.85 4.61
N ALA A 99 11.78 -2.82 3.28
CA ALA A 99 10.80 -2.09 2.49
C ALA A 99 9.40 -2.68 2.66
N PHE A 100 9.27 -4.00 2.68
CA PHE A 100 7.99 -4.67 2.95
C PHE A 100 7.40 -4.24 4.30
N LEU A 101 8.22 -4.27 5.36
CA LEU A 101 7.77 -3.86 6.69
C LEU A 101 7.40 -2.38 6.73
N HIS A 102 8.11 -1.55 5.99
CA HIS A 102 7.80 -0.12 5.90
C HIS A 102 6.42 0.09 5.24
N VAL A 103 6.15 -0.62 4.15
CA VAL A 103 4.84 -0.57 3.50
C VAL A 103 3.74 -1.02 4.47
N ALA A 104 3.97 -2.11 5.20
CA ALA A 104 2.99 -2.61 6.16
C ALA A 104 2.63 -1.55 7.20
N ARG A 105 3.63 -0.80 7.70
CA ARG A 105 3.39 0.29 8.65
C ARG A 105 2.64 1.45 8.02
N LEU A 106 3.02 1.83 6.81
CA LEU A 106 2.34 2.91 6.08
C LEU A 106 0.87 2.55 5.82
N GLU A 107 0.60 1.31 5.46
CA GLU A 107 -0.77 0.84 5.25
C GLU A 107 -1.56 0.83 6.55
N GLN A 108 -0.94 0.38 7.64
CA GLN A 108 -1.59 0.43 8.95
C GLN A 108 -1.97 1.85 9.33
N ASP A 109 -1.05 2.79 9.16
CA ASP A 109 -1.30 4.21 9.46
C ASP A 109 -2.40 4.78 8.56
N PHE A 110 -2.37 4.41 7.29
CA PHE A 110 -3.37 4.87 6.32
C PHE A 110 -4.77 4.40 6.72
N TRP A 111 -4.93 3.11 7.02
CA TRP A 111 -6.22 2.56 7.38
C TRP A 111 -6.71 3.07 8.73
N GLN A 112 -5.82 3.27 9.70
CA GLN A 112 -6.18 3.91 10.97
C GLN A 112 -6.68 5.33 10.74
N MET A 113 -5.99 6.09 9.90
CA MET A 113 -6.43 7.44 9.54
C MET A 113 -7.81 7.41 8.91
N ALA A 114 -8.05 6.51 7.98
CA ALA A 114 -9.32 6.40 7.29
C ALA A 114 -10.46 6.08 8.27
N TYR A 115 -10.24 5.14 9.17
CA TYR A 115 -11.24 4.81 10.19
C TYR A 115 -11.47 5.95 11.18
N SER A 116 -10.39 6.62 11.59
CA SER A 116 -10.49 7.74 12.54
C SER A 116 -11.17 8.96 11.96
N ALA A 117 -11.10 9.12 10.64
CA ALA A 117 -11.66 10.27 9.95
C ALA A 117 -13.18 10.13 9.71
N GLU A 118 -13.74 8.93 9.89
CA GLU A 118 -15.18 8.76 9.75
C GLU A 118 -15.92 9.49 10.87
N PRO A 119 -16.90 10.31 10.52
CA PRO A 119 -17.65 11.03 11.55
C PRO A 119 -18.43 10.03 12.41
N PRO A 120 -18.47 10.25 13.72
CA PRO A 120 -19.33 9.46 14.57
C PRO A 120 -20.79 9.73 14.16
N THR A 121 -21.52 8.70 13.99
CA THR A 121 -22.93 8.82 13.59
C THR A 121 -23.84 9.02 14.76
#